data_6347200744053a688502a1789575bdf8
#
_entry.id   6347200744053a688502a1789575bdf8
#
_cell.length_a   1.000
_cell.length_b   1.000
_cell.length_c   1.000
_cell.angle_alpha   90.00
_cell.angle_beta   90.00
_cell.angle_gamma   90.00
#
_symmetry.space_group_name_H-M   'P 1'
#
loop_
_entity.id
_entity.type
_entity.pdbx_description
1 polymer ?
#
loop_
_entity_poly.entity_id
_entity_poly.type
_entity_poly.pdbx_seq_one_letter_code
_entity_poly.pdbx_strand_id
1 'polypeptide(L)'
;MSKKKLSSEQRFIRNLLIGFFTGLFIVFVLAMIALFQTLVSYPSALELPTVAIQSCYDGDNCTTTKGEKIRLACIDTPELKGLTANPIPAKAAKDYLNELIAGSTVSIRRITKDRYGRTVAELYKGAMNIQEHLVEKDFASIYERYSSQCDWSKNKI
;
A
#
# COMPACT_ATOMS: atom_id res chain seq x y z
N MET A 1 -4.46 2.92 -66.26
CA MET A 1 -5.41 3.59 -65.30
C MET A 1 -4.95 5.03 -65.09
N SER A 2 -5.65 6.02 -65.69
CA SER A 2 -5.28 7.44 -65.61
C SER A 2 -5.70 8.01 -64.23
N LYS A 3 -4.75 8.44 -63.38
CA LYS A 3 -5.04 9.12 -62.12
C LYS A 3 -5.54 10.53 -62.44
N LYS A 4 -6.82 10.77 -62.27
CA LYS A 4 -7.46 12.07 -62.49
C LYS A 4 -6.85 13.11 -61.50
N LYS A 5 -6.16 14.12 -62.03
CA LYS A 5 -5.50 15.20 -61.26
C LYS A 5 -6.61 16.10 -60.68
N LEU A 6 -6.68 16.25 -59.35
CA LEU A 6 -7.66 17.12 -58.69
C LEU A 6 -7.45 18.59 -59.11
N SER A 7 -8.56 19.34 -59.28
CA SER A 7 -8.53 20.77 -59.52
C SER A 7 -7.93 21.58 -58.36
N SER A 8 -7.50 22.82 -58.54
CA SER A 8 -6.98 23.67 -57.46
C SER A 8 -7.95 23.88 -56.31
N GLU A 9 -9.24 24.06 -56.62
CA GLU A 9 -10.32 24.16 -55.61
C GLU A 9 -10.50 22.89 -54.82
N GLN A 10 -10.50 21.74 -55.46
CA GLN A 10 -10.63 20.45 -54.78
C GLN A 10 -9.46 20.14 -53.83
N ARG A 11 -8.25 20.62 -54.16
CA ARG A 11 -7.08 20.52 -53.29
C ARG A 11 -7.20 21.44 -52.08
N PHE A 12 -7.69 22.67 -52.29
CA PHE A 12 -7.90 23.65 -51.25
C PHE A 12 -8.93 23.14 -50.22
N ILE A 13 -10.11 22.70 -50.69
CA ILE A 13 -11.16 22.13 -49.81
C ILE A 13 -10.66 20.88 -49.05
N ARG A 14 -9.95 19.99 -49.74
CA ARG A 14 -9.37 18.80 -49.10
C ARG A 14 -8.39 19.19 -47.99
N ASN A 15 -7.50 20.15 -48.23
CA ASN A 15 -6.52 20.57 -47.22
C ASN A 15 -7.18 21.28 -46.04
N LEU A 16 -8.23 22.07 -46.30
CA LEU A 16 -9.05 22.70 -45.24
C LEU A 16 -9.76 21.65 -44.38
N LEU A 17 -10.37 20.65 -44.98
CA LEU A 17 -11.02 19.54 -44.28
C LEU A 17 -10.02 18.72 -43.49
N ILE A 18 -8.86 18.38 -44.03
CA ILE A 18 -7.79 17.68 -43.31
C ILE A 18 -7.34 18.49 -42.10
N GLY A 19 -7.11 19.80 -42.27
CA GLY A 19 -6.72 20.69 -41.12
C GLY A 19 -7.81 20.74 -40.05
N PHE A 20 -9.08 20.82 -40.43
CA PHE A 20 -10.20 20.82 -39.50
C PHE A 20 -10.32 19.49 -38.71
N PHE A 21 -10.25 18.36 -39.41
CA PHE A 21 -10.33 17.03 -38.76
C PHE A 21 -9.10 16.74 -37.89
N THR A 22 -7.90 17.15 -38.30
CA THR A 22 -6.70 16.99 -37.49
C THR A 22 -6.77 17.85 -36.22
N GLY A 23 -7.23 19.10 -36.32
CA GLY A 23 -7.46 19.96 -35.17
C GLY A 23 -8.48 19.38 -34.19
N LEU A 24 -9.62 18.92 -34.68
CA LEU A 24 -10.66 18.29 -33.86
C LEU A 24 -10.15 17.01 -33.18
N PHE A 25 -9.37 16.21 -33.88
CA PHE A 25 -8.77 14.99 -33.34
C PHE A 25 -7.76 15.30 -32.20
N ILE A 26 -6.92 16.33 -32.37
CA ILE A 26 -5.98 16.76 -31.33
C ILE A 26 -6.73 17.22 -30.07
N VAL A 27 -7.78 18.04 -30.24
CA VAL A 27 -8.61 18.51 -29.11
C VAL A 27 -9.26 17.31 -28.39
N PHE A 28 -9.78 16.33 -29.15
CA PHE A 28 -10.36 15.13 -28.58
C PHE A 28 -9.35 14.29 -27.80
N VAL A 29 -8.14 14.09 -28.33
CA VAL A 29 -7.06 13.38 -27.64
C VAL A 29 -6.64 14.09 -26.36
N LEU A 30 -6.49 15.41 -26.39
CA LEU A 30 -6.15 16.21 -25.20
C LEU A 30 -7.26 16.14 -24.13
N ALA A 31 -8.53 16.19 -24.55
CA ALA A 31 -9.67 16.02 -23.64
C ALA A 31 -9.70 14.62 -23.01
N MET A 32 -9.41 13.59 -23.80
CA MET A 32 -9.31 12.20 -23.30
C MET A 32 -8.15 12.01 -22.32
N ILE A 33 -6.99 12.65 -22.59
CA ILE A 33 -5.84 12.62 -21.66
C ILE A 33 -6.19 13.35 -20.36
N ALA A 34 -6.85 14.51 -20.43
CA ALA A 34 -7.28 15.26 -19.25
C ALA A 34 -8.31 14.46 -18.43
N LEU A 35 -9.29 13.83 -19.09
CA LEU A 35 -10.28 12.96 -18.46
C LEU A 35 -9.61 11.72 -17.84
N PHE A 36 -8.64 11.13 -18.52
CA PHE A 36 -7.87 9.99 -18.01
C PHE A 36 -7.06 10.40 -16.77
N GLN A 37 -6.45 11.59 -16.75
CA GLN A 37 -5.72 12.11 -15.59
C GLN A 37 -6.65 12.36 -14.40
N THR A 38 -7.89 12.81 -14.62
CA THR A 38 -8.88 12.98 -13.54
C THR A 38 -9.41 11.65 -13.02
N LEU A 39 -9.56 10.65 -13.89
CA LEU A 39 -10.02 9.30 -13.51
C LEU A 39 -8.89 8.47 -12.84
N VAL A 40 -7.63 8.73 -13.19
CA VAL A 40 -6.43 8.07 -12.63
C VAL A 40 -5.85 8.88 -11.45
N SER A 41 -6.38 10.05 -11.12
CA SER A 41 -6.21 10.62 -9.78
C SER A 41 -6.93 9.70 -8.79
N TYR A 42 -6.31 8.53 -8.54
CA TYR A 42 -6.58 7.83 -7.30
C TYR A 42 -6.41 8.88 -6.18
N PRO A 43 -7.36 8.99 -5.23
CA PRO A 43 -7.07 9.75 -4.03
C PRO A 43 -5.72 9.18 -3.56
N SER A 44 -4.72 10.04 -3.50
CA SER A 44 -3.42 9.71 -2.91
C SER A 44 -3.76 8.92 -1.65
N ALA A 45 -3.31 7.66 -1.59
CA ALA A 45 -3.64 6.74 -0.49
C ALA A 45 -3.63 7.59 0.76
N LEU A 46 -4.76 7.67 1.46
CA LEU A 46 -4.98 8.52 2.63
C LEU A 46 -3.66 8.53 3.38
N GLU A 47 -2.93 9.66 3.41
CA GLU A 47 -1.59 9.64 3.98
C GLU A 47 -1.76 9.23 5.43
N LEU A 48 -1.49 7.96 5.70
CA LEU A 48 -1.59 7.43 7.04
C LEU A 48 -0.63 8.23 7.92
N PRO A 49 -1.02 8.58 9.14
CA PRO A 49 -0.11 9.22 10.06
C PRO A 49 1.14 8.36 10.25
N THR A 50 2.27 8.99 10.55
CA THR A 50 3.53 8.29 10.75
C THR A 50 3.95 8.25 12.21
N VAL A 51 4.71 7.21 12.58
CA VAL A 51 5.32 7.05 13.90
C VAL A 51 6.76 6.58 13.76
N ALA A 52 7.63 7.05 14.65
CA ALA A 52 9.00 6.56 14.74
C ALA A 52 9.05 5.38 15.71
N ILE A 53 9.51 4.22 15.26
CA ILE A 53 9.65 3.01 16.07
C ILE A 53 10.97 3.06 16.83
N GLN A 54 10.91 2.92 18.14
CA GLN A 54 12.10 2.81 18.98
C GLN A 54 12.66 1.40 18.93
N SER A 55 11.83 0.40 19.23
CA SER A 55 12.20 -1.01 19.24
C SER A 55 10.96 -1.90 19.29
N CYS A 56 11.13 -3.19 18.97
CA CYS A 56 10.09 -4.22 19.12
C CYS A 56 10.53 -5.21 20.22
N TYR A 57 9.62 -5.48 21.16
CA TYR A 57 9.87 -6.36 22.30
C TYR A 57 9.88 -7.84 21.89
N ASP A 58 9.00 -8.21 20.98
CA ASP A 58 8.85 -9.53 20.37
C ASP A 58 8.50 -9.38 18.89
N GLY A 59 7.98 -10.43 18.26
CA GLY A 59 7.66 -10.44 16.82
C GLY A 59 6.44 -9.60 16.42
N ASP A 60 5.65 -9.10 17.36
CA ASP A 60 4.42 -8.37 17.06
C ASP A 60 4.08 -7.22 18.05
N ASN A 61 5.00 -6.90 18.97
CA ASN A 61 4.84 -5.77 19.88
C ASN A 61 6.00 -4.79 19.76
N CYS A 62 5.69 -3.54 19.44
CA CYS A 62 6.67 -2.47 19.28
C CYS A 62 6.36 -1.29 20.20
N THR A 63 7.37 -0.46 20.44
CA THR A 63 7.25 0.81 21.17
C THR A 63 7.75 1.93 20.27
N THR A 64 7.00 3.02 20.18
CA THR A 64 7.42 4.22 19.47
C THR A 64 8.36 5.06 20.34
N THR A 65 9.11 5.97 19.72
CA THR A 65 9.96 6.94 20.43
C THR A 65 9.18 7.86 21.37
N LYS A 66 7.85 7.96 21.21
CA LYS A 66 6.94 8.70 22.10
C LYS A 66 6.31 7.82 23.19
N GLY A 67 6.72 6.54 23.30
CA GLY A 67 6.22 5.60 24.30
C GLY A 67 4.89 4.93 23.98
N GLU A 68 4.30 5.16 22.79
CA GLU A 68 3.10 4.43 22.38
C GLU A 68 3.46 2.96 22.17
N LYS A 69 2.72 2.06 22.85
CA LYS A 69 2.84 0.61 22.69
C LYS A 69 1.92 0.14 21.59
N ILE A 70 2.47 -0.52 20.59
CA ILE A 70 1.76 -1.00 19.40
C ILE A 70 1.76 -2.53 19.42
N ARG A 71 0.58 -3.15 19.23
CA ARG A 71 0.38 -4.56 18.90
C ARG A 71 0.07 -4.65 17.40
N LEU A 72 0.89 -5.34 16.66
CA LEU A 72 0.65 -5.56 15.23
C LEU A 72 -0.64 -6.33 15.04
N ALA A 73 -1.55 -5.78 14.23
CA ALA A 73 -2.89 -6.32 14.04
C ALA A 73 -2.89 -7.60 13.19
N CYS A 74 -3.87 -8.48 13.43
CA CYS A 74 -4.22 -9.62 12.58
C CYS A 74 -3.16 -10.73 12.49
N ILE A 75 -2.07 -10.63 13.23
CA ILE A 75 -1.04 -11.67 13.28
C ILE A 75 -0.78 -12.15 14.70
N ASP A 76 -0.21 -13.33 14.78
CA ASP A 76 0.34 -13.92 15.98
C ASP A 76 1.74 -14.44 15.70
N THR A 77 2.65 -14.25 16.66
CA THR A 77 4.04 -14.69 16.55
C THR A 77 4.38 -15.66 17.67
N PRO A 78 5.38 -16.53 17.49
CA PRO A 78 5.83 -17.40 18.55
C PRO A 78 6.21 -16.61 19.81
N GLU A 79 5.84 -17.11 20.98
CA GLU A 79 6.05 -16.46 22.26
C GLU A 79 7.46 -16.69 22.81
N LEU A 80 8.11 -15.62 23.33
CA LEU A 80 9.43 -15.70 23.96
C LEU A 80 9.39 -16.39 25.33
N LYS A 81 8.26 -16.25 26.05
CA LYS A 81 8.07 -16.73 27.43
C LYS A 81 6.65 -17.23 27.65
N GLY A 82 6.46 -18.03 28.68
CA GLY A 82 5.15 -18.59 29.06
C GLY A 82 5.02 -20.07 28.77
N LEU A 83 3.82 -20.62 28.97
CA LEU A 83 3.56 -22.05 28.84
C LEU A 83 3.65 -22.55 27.38
N THR A 84 3.43 -21.68 26.42
CA THR A 84 3.49 -21.96 24.97
C THR A 84 4.76 -21.40 24.32
N ALA A 85 5.79 -21.11 25.13
CA ALA A 85 7.00 -20.49 24.64
C ALA A 85 7.72 -21.35 23.59
N ASN A 86 8.08 -20.72 22.48
CA ASN A 86 8.98 -21.28 21.47
C ASN A 86 10.09 -20.25 21.19
N PRO A 87 11.16 -20.21 22.04
CA PRO A 87 12.10 -19.10 22.08
C PRO A 87 12.90 -18.90 20.80
N ILE A 88 13.22 -20.00 20.07
CA ILE A 88 14.05 -19.90 18.85
C ILE A 88 13.32 -19.13 17.75
N PRO A 89 12.15 -19.56 17.26
CA PRO A 89 11.42 -18.78 16.26
C PRO A 89 10.92 -17.43 16.80
N ALA A 90 10.57 -17.34 18.10
CA ALA A 90 10.18 -16.05 18.70
C ALA A 90 11.31 -15.02 18.65
N LYS A 91 12.55 -15.45 18.95
CA LYS A 91 13.71 -14.59 18.83
C LYS A 91 13.98 -14.19 17.38
N ALA A 92 13.85 -15.13 16.45
CA ALA A 92 14.03 -14.86 15.02
C ALA A 92 13.01 -13.83 14.50
N ALA A 93 11.72 -13.98 14.85
CA ALA A 93 10.67 -13.03 14.51
C ALA A 93 10.94 -11.62 15.09
N LYS A 94 11.32 -11.55 16.36
CA LYS A 94 11.70 -10.30 17.01
C LYS A 94 12.90 -9.63 16.33
N ASP A 95 13.97 -10.37 16.08
CA ASP A 95 15.20 -9.83 15.50
C ASP A 95 14.93 -9.32 14.09
N TYR A 96 14.20 -10.09 13.29
CA TYR A 96 13.79 -9.69 11.95
C TYR A 96 12.93 -8.43 11.95
N LEU A 97 11.91 -8.35 12.83
CA LEU A 97 11.06 -7.16 12.92
C LEU A 97 11.88 -5.93 13.34
N ASN A 98 12.81 -6.06 14.29
CA ASN A 98 13.68 -4.95 14.68
C ASN A 98 14.61 -4.52 13.54
N GLU A 99 15.23 -5.44 12.81
CA GLU A 99 16.03 -5.13 11.64
C GLU A 99 15.22 -4.37 10.58
N LEU A 100 13.96 -4.77 10.40
CA LEU A 100 13.08 -4.17 9.43
C LEU A 100 12.67 -2.74 9.76
N ILE A 101 12.29 -2.45 11.03
CA ILE A 101 11.65 -1.16 11.39
C ILE A 101 12.20 -0.43 12.61
N ALA A 102 13.04 -1.01 13.45
CA ALA A 102 13.58 -0.27 14.60
C ALA A 102 14.42 0.93 14.13
N GLY A 103 14.24 2.06 14.79
CA GLY A 103 14.88 3.34 14.40
C GLY A 103 14.29 3.99 13.14
N SER A 104 13.27 3.39 12.52
CA SER A 104 12.64 3.91 11.30
C SER A 104 11.33 4.64 11.60
N THR A 105 10.92 5.50 10.65
CA THR A 105 9.57 6.07 10.60
C THR A 105 8.70 5.21 9.68
N VAL A 106 7.55 4.78 10.18
CA VAL A 106 6.57 3.95 9.45
C VAL A 106 5.20 4.60 9.47
N SER A 107 4.38 4.33 8.46
CA SER A 107 2.97 4.71 8.46
C SER A 107 2.17 3.77 9.34
N ILE A 108 1.13 4.28 10.01
CA ILE A 108 0.31 3.52 10.95
C ILE A 108 -1.18 3.68 10.67
N ARG A 109 -1.88 2.56 10.52
CA ARG A 109 -3.35 2.50 10.53
C ARG A 109 -3.82 1.93 11.87
N ARG A 110 -4.23 2.82 12.78
CA ARG A 110 -4.76 2.42 14.09
C ARG A 110 -6.16 1.83 13.94
N ILE A 111 -6.40 0.67 14.55
CA ILE A 111 -7.69 -0.05 14.50
C ILE A 111 -8.44 0.14 15.81
N THR A 112 -7.81 -0.21 16.94
CA THR A 112 -8.43 -0.17 18.26
C THR A 112 -7.37 -0.11 19.37
N LYS A 113 -7.81 -0.15 20.61
CA LYS A 113 -6.96 -0.45 21.76
C LYS A 113 -7.34 -1.77 22.38
N ASP A 114 -6.36 -2.54 22.81
CA ASP A 114 -6.61 -3.77 23.53
C ASP A 114 -6.82 -3.54 25.04
N ARG A 115 -7.14 -4.64 25.75
CA ARG A 115 -7.36 -4.61 27.21
C ARG A 115 -6.13 -4.21 28.04
N TYR A 116 -4.94 -4.22 27.44
CA TYR A 116 -3.69 -3.83 28.07
C TYR A 116 -3.30 -2.38 27.74
N GLY A 117 -4.14 -1.67 27.01
CA GLY A 117 -3.92 -0.28 26.59
C GLY A 117 -2.97 -0.12 25.39
N ARG A 118 -2.54 -1.23 24.74
CA ARG A 118 -1.75 -1.16 23.51
C ARG A 118 -2.62 -0.71 22.34
N THR A 119 -2.07 0.06 21.44
CA THR A 119 -2.70 0.38 20.15
C THR A 119 -2.57 -0.82 19.22
N VAL A 120 -3.69 -1.42 18.84
CA VAL A 120 -3.74 -2.45 17.77
C VAL A 120 -3.74 -1.73 16.45
N ALA A 121 -2.74 -1.99 15.61
CA ALA A 121 -2.55 -1.25 14.37
C ALA A 121 -1.85 -2.08 13.29
N GLU A 122 -2.06 -1.68 12.03
CA GLU A 122 -1.18 -2.06 10.93
C GLU A 122 -0.08 -1.04 10.75
N LEU A 123 1.11 -1.52 10.43
CA LEU A 123 2.28 -0.71 10.12
C LEU A 123 2.68 -0.92 8.66
N TYR A 124 3.15 0.17 8.04
CA TYR A 124 3.58 0.16 6.64
C TYR A 124 4.93 0.84 6.48
N LYS A 125 5.85 0.18 5.77
CA LYS A 125 7.13 0.76 5.33
C LYS A 125 7.03 1.04 3.84
N GLY A 126 6.78 2.31 3.47
CA GLY A 126 6.35 2.64 2.12
C GLY A 126 5.01 1.97 1.78
N ALA A 127 4.95 1.24 0.68
CA ALA A 127 3.76 0.48 0.26
C ALA A 127 3.65 -0.92 0.92
N MET A 128 4.70 -1.38 1.62
CA MET A 128 4.73 -2.72 2.20
C MET A 128 3.97 -2.77 3.52
N ASN A 129 2.95 -3.63 3.62
CA ASN A 129 2.32 -3.99 4.89
C ASN A 129 3.26 -4.92 5.67
N ILE A 130 3.68 -4.50 6.87
CA ILE A 130 4.67 -5.21 7.67
C ILE A 130 4.14 -6.55 8.17
N GLN A 131 2.87 -6.61 8.57
CA GLN A 131 2.25 -7.84 9.06
C GLN A 131 2.13 -8.89 7.97
N GLU A 132 1.64 -8.48 6.79
CA GLU A 132 1.56 -9.36 5.62
C GLU A 132 2.94 -9.92 5.26
N HIS A 133 3.96 -9.05 5.27
CA HIS A 133 5.33 -9.44 5.00
C HIS A 133 5.90 -10.44 6.03
N LEU A 134 5.59 -10.26 7.34
CA LEU A 134 6.00 -11.22 8.38
C LEU A 134 5.35 -12.60 8.17
N VAL A 135 4.09 -12.64 7.74
CA VAL A 135 3.40 -13.90 7.42
C VAL A 135 4.01 -14.55 6.18
N GLU A 136 4.32 -13.79 5.13
CA GLU A 136 4.98 -14.30 3.91
C GLU A 136 6.39 -14.85 4.15
N LYS A 137 7.04 -14.40 5.23
CA LYS A 137 8.37 -14.85 5.66
C LYS A 137 8.35 -15.93 6.74
N ASP A 138 7.17 -16.45 7.08
CA ASP A 138 6.97 -17.46 8.12
C ASP A 138 7.42 -17.04 9.54
N PHE A 139 7.52 -15.72 9.80
CA PHE A 139 7.78 -15.19 11.13
C PHE A 139 6.51 -15.03 11.97
N ALA A 140 5.35 -15.00 11.33
CA ALA A 140 4.05 -14.86 11.96
C ALA A 140 3.01 -15.74 11.28
N SER A 141 1.94 -16.07 11.99
CA SER A 141 0.72 -16.64 11.42
C SER A 141 -0.42 -15.62 11.44
N ILE A 142 -1.43 -15.81 10.59
CA ILE A 142 -2.66 -15.00 10.66
C ILE A 142 -3.41 -15.38 11.92
N TYR A 143 -3.77 -14.35 12.72
CA TYR A 143 -4.62 -14.56 13.89
C TYR A 143 -6.08 -14.54 13.46
N GLU A 144 -6.63 -15.73 13.16
CA GLU A 144 -7.96 -15.91 12.55
C GLU A 144 -9.07 -15.11 13.26
N ARG A 145 -9.06 -15.09 14.60
CA ARG A 145 -10.07 -14.39 15.41
C ARG A 145 -10.21 -12.91 15.06
N TYR A 146 -9.15 -12.26 14.57
CA TYR A 146 -9.11 -10.83 14.27
C TYR A 146 -8.77 -10.54 12.82
N SER A 147 -8.67 -11.56 11.96
CA SER A 147 -8.30 -11.43 10.55
C SER A 147 -9.22 -10.49 9.77
N SER A 148 -10.52 -10.44 10.13
CA SER A 148 -11.50 -9.55 9.50
C SER A 148 -11.17 -8.05 9.64
N GLN A 149 -10.27 -7.66 10.55
CA GLN A 149 -9.87 -6.27 10.77
C GLN A 149 -8.82 -5.77 9.75
N CYS A 150 -8.18 -6.69 9.02
CA CYS A 150 -7.14 -6.40 8.04
C CYS A 150 -7.55 -6.94 6.66
N ASP A 151 -7.61 -6.07 5.66
CA ASP A 151 -8.12 -6.46 4.34
C ASP A 151 -7.24 -7.50 3.65
N TRP A 152 -5.92 -7.42 3.81
CA TRP A 152 -4.96 -8.36 3.24
C TRP A 152 -5.11 -9.80 3.77
N SER A 153 -5.56 -9.97 5.02
CA SER A 153 -5.67 -11.30 5.65
C SER A 153 -6.98 -12.03 5.32
N LYS A 154 -8.04 -11.31 4.91
CA LYS A 154 -9.36 -11.88 4.60
C LYS A 154 -9.33 -12.93 3.48
N ASN A 155 -8.42 -12.81 2.54
CA ASN A 155 -8.31 -13.68 1.36
C ASN A 155 -7.22 -14.76 1.49
N LYS A 156 -6.57 -14.86 2.65
CA LYS A 156 -5.46 -15.82 2.90
C LYS A 156 -5.82 -16.92 3.90
N ILE A 157 -7.10 -16.99 4.32
CA ILE A 157 -7.65 -18.02 5.22
C ILE A 157 -8.44 -19.04 4.42
#